data_8f33f3d174942e9220da6bcb1e4f9e45
#
_entry.id   8f33f3d174942e9220da6bcb1e4f9e45
#
_cell.length_a   1.000
_cell.length_b   1.000
_cell.length_c   1.000
_cell.angle_alpha   90.00
_cell.angle_beta   90.00
_cell.angle_gamma   90.00
#
_symmetry.space_group_name_H-M   'P 1'
#
loop_
_entity.id
_entity.type
_entity.pdbx_description
1 polymer ?
#
loop_
_entity_poly.entity_id
_entity_poly.type
_entity_poly.pdbx_seq_one_letter_code
_entity_poly.pdbx_strand_id
1 'polypeptide(L)'
;DQQGTDRHRILEQLKNKLSSGCVDFDRLDYEELAVCNEEALEQVLDEGIVDDKLIGNMISQREVFPVIFGSALRLDGVDRLLDIMNKYCEVSENGDDKQSDMSARVYKISRDDRGERLTHIKVTGGSLKAKQLINGEKINQIRIYSGEKYTSVNEAVCGSICAITGLDGTYAGQALGRENNDNAPVLSPVLNYKINLPAGTDPLMMLPKLKMIEEEEPQLHIEWNESFKEIHVQVMGPVMIEVLQNIIKERFDCDVTFSEGSIVYKE
;
A
#
# COMPACT_ATOMS: atom_id res chain seq x y z
N ASP A 1 -26.26 -1.66 -3.40
CA ASP A 1 -26.75 -1.11 -4.68
C ASP A 1 -27.15 -2.16 -5.71
N GLN A 2 -26.72 -3.41 -5.56
CA GLN A 2 -27.12 -4.48 -6.48
C GLN A 2 -28.47 -5.05 -6.07
N GLN A 3 -29.35 -5.30 -7.06
CA GLN A 3 -30.65 -5.95 -6.84
C GLN A 3 -30.46 -7.34 -6.23
N GLY A 4 -31.21 -7.65 -5.17
CA GLY A 4 -31.15 -8.93 -4.47
C GLY A 4 -30.07 -9.03 -3.38
N THR A 5 -29.45 -7.93 -2.99
CA THR A 5 -28.55 -7.91 -1.83
C THR A 5 -29.35 -8.04 -0.54
N ASP A 6 -29.03 -9.06 0.26
CA ASP A 6 -29.64 -9.33 1.56
C ASP A 6 -28.56 -9.26 2.64
N ARG A 7 -28.66 -8.30 3.58
CA ARG A 7 -27.70 -8.08 4.67
C ARG A 7 -27.55 -9.32 5.56
N HIS A 8 -28.67 -9.91 5.95
CA HIS A 8 -28.67 -11.07 6.85
C HIS A 8 -27.95 -12.25 6.20
N ARG A 9 -28.27 -12.55 4.94
CA ARG A 9 -27.59 -13.64 4.20
C ARG A 9 -26.11 -13.39 4.03
N ILE A 10 -25.68 -12.13 3.80
CA ILE A 10 -24.26 -11.79 3.67
C ILE A 10 -23.54 -11.97 5.01
N LEU A 11 -24.11 -11.47 6.11
CA LEU A 11 -23.55 -11.60 7.43
C LEU A 11 -23.40 -13.08 7.83
N GLU A 12 -24.41 -13.91 7.60
CA GLU A 12 -24.35 -15.36 7.81
C GLU A 12 -23.26 -16.03 6.97
N GLN A 13 -23.10 -15.61 5.70
CA GLN A 13 -22.01 -16.13 4.88
C GLN A 13 -20.63 -15.73 5.39
N LEU A 14 -20.47 -14.51 5.92
CA LEU A 14 -19.22 -14.06 6.54
C LEU A 14 -18.92 -14.86 7.81
N LYS A 15 -19.92 -15.03 8.69
CA LYS A 15 -19.80 -15.85 9.90
C LYS A 15 -19.39 -17.28 9.59
N ASN A 16 -20.01 -17.89 8.58
CA ASN A 16 -19.74 -19.28 8.22
C ASN A 16 -18.41 -19.49 7.46
N LYS A 17 -17.98 -18.54 6.63
CA LYS A 17 -16.83 -18.72 5.74
C LYS A 17 -15.53 -18.12 6.28
N LEU A 18 -15.62 -17.06 7.09
CA LEU A 18 -14.46 -16.33 7.60
C LEU A 18 -14.31 -16.51 9.11
N SER A 19 -15.22 -15.98 9.90
CA SER A 19 -15.17 -16.05 11.37
C SER A 19 -16.55 -15.84 11.98
N SER A 20 -16.88 -16.62 13.01
CA SER A 20 -18.06 -16.42 13.85
C SER A 20 -18.07 -15.05 14.54
N GLY A 21 -16.90 -14.42 14.72
CA GLY A 21 -16.75 -13.08 15.27
C GLY A 21 -17.08 -11.93 14.32
N CYS A 22 -17.64 -12.19 13.12
CA CYS A 22 -18.17 -11.13 12.25
C CYS A 22 -19.48 -10.58 12.84
N VAL A 23 -19.47 -9.32 13.31
CA VAL A 23 -20.60 -8.66 13.99
C VAL A 23 -21.06 -7.43 13.21
N ASP A 24 -22.38 -7.24 13.09
CA ASP A 24 -22.98 -6.07 12.44
C ASP A 24 -22.86 -4.82 13.32
N PHE A 25 -21.94 -3.94 12.99
CA PHE A 25 -21.69 -2.69 13.72
C PHE A 25 -22.67 -1.55 13.35
N ASP A 26 -23.53 -1.75 12.34
CA ASP A 26 -24.64 -0.83 12.10
C ASP A 26 -25.79 -1.05 13.09
N ARG A 27 -25.89 -2.27 13.63
CA ARG A 27 -26.88 -2.69 14.62
C ARG A 27 -26.18 -3.55 15.67
N LEU A 28 -25.27 -2.90 16.41
CA LEU A 28 -24.43 -3.59 17.37
C LEU A 28 -25.31 -4.28 18.43
N ASP A 29 -25.18 -5.59 18.48
CA ASP A 29 -25.78 -6.45 19.50
C ASP A 29 -24.68 -6.91 20.47
N TYR A 30 -24.79 -6.51 21.72
CA TYR A 30 -23.83 -6.87 22.75
C TYR A 30 -23.86 -8.36 23.11
N GLU A 31 -24.99 -9.04 22.91
CA GLU A 31 -25.07 -10.49 23.10
C GLU A 31 -24.19 -11.23 22.07
N GLU A 32 -24.10 -10.72 20.83
CA GLU A 32 -23.18 -11.27 19.83
C GLU A 32 -21.71 -11.06 20.22
N LEU A 33 -21.36 -9.95 20.86
CA LEU A 33 -20.00 -9.71 21.38
C LEU A 33 -19.70 -10.62 22.56
N ALA A 34 -20.66 -10.84 23.44
CA ALA A 34 -20.53 -11.71 24.62
C ALA A 34 -20.15 -13.17 24.26
N VAL A 35 -20.60 -13.63 23.09
CA VAL A 35 -20.23 -14.99 22.61
C VAL A 35 -18.76 -15.06 22.17
N CYS A 36 -18.13 -13.93 21.85
CA CYS A 36 -16.77 -13.90 21.35
C CYS A 36 -15.69 -13.78 22.43
N ASN A 37 -16.05 -13.32 23.66
CA ASN A 37 -15.07 -13.05 24.72
C ASN A 37 -15.71 -13.19 26.12
N GLU A 38 -14.99 -13.83 27.07
CA GLU A 38 -15.50 -14.10 28.43
C GLU A 38 -15.72 -12.81 29.23
N GLU A 39 -14.82 -11.82 29.13
CA GLU A 39 -14.95 -10.53 29.81
C GLU A 39 -16.14 -9.73 29.27
N ALA A 40 -16.37 -9.80 27.96
CA ALA A 40 -17.55 -9.22 27.34
C ALA A 40 -18.84 -9.87 27.81
N LEU A 41 -18.84 -11.18 28.01
CA LEU A 41 -19.97 -11.91 28.57
C LEU A 41 -20.29 -11.45 30.01
N GLU A 42 -19.27 -11.29 30.86
CA GLU A 42 -19.44 -10.80 32.25
C GLU A 42 -20.03 -9.38 32.23
N GLN A 43 -19.51 -8.46 31.38
CA GLN A 43 -20.04 -7.10 31.31
C GLN A 43 -21.50 -7.07 30.81
N VAL A 44 -21.87 -7.90 29.84
CA VAL A 44 -23.27 -7.97 29.36
C VAL A 44 -24.19 -8.51 30.43
N LEU A 45 -23.77 -9.51 31.22
CA LEU A 45 -24.56 -10.03 32.31
C LEU A 45 -24.77 -9.06 33.49
N ASP A 46 -23.77 -8.23 33.77
CA ASP A 46 -23.81 -7.26 34.86
C ASP A 46 -24.45 -5.94 34.46
N GLU A 47 -24.10 -5.39 33.29
CA GLU A 47 -24.44 -4.02 32.84
C GLU A 47 -25.32 -3.96 31.59
N GLY A 48 -25.44 -5.08 30.86
CA GLY A 48 -26.18 -5.17 29.59
C GLY A 48 -25.44 -4.52 28.41
N ILE A 49 -24.22 -4.05 28.59
CA ILE A 49 -23.38 -3.38 27.56
C ILE A 49 -21.94 -3.87 27.67
N VAL A 50 -21.17 -3.68 26.60
CA VAL A 50 -19.72 -3.92 26.58
C VAL A 50 -19.01 -2.59 26.44
N ASP A 51 -17.97 -2.36 27.24
CA ASP A 51 -17.16 -1.16 27.19
C ASP A 51 -16.41 -1.01 25.85
N ASP A 52 -16.36 0.21 25.33
CA ASP A 52 -15.70 0.52 24.06
C ASP A 52 -14.22 0.13 24.02
N LYS A 53 -13.53 0.20 25.15
CA LYS A 53 -12.13 -0.19 25.24
C LYS A 53 -11.97 -1.69 25.09
N LEU A 54 -12.88 -2.47 25.69
CA LEU A 54 -12.88 -3.92 25.53
C LEU A 54 -13.20 -4.30 24.10
N ILE A 55 -14.18 -3.64 23.44
CA ILE A 55 -14.47 -3.85 22.02
C ILE A 55 -13.22 -3.58 21.15
N GLY A 56 -12.51 -2.49 21.41
CA GLY A 56 -11.24 -2.18 20.72
C GLY A 56 -10.20 -3.28 20.88
N ASN A 57 -10.04 -3.80 22.10
CA ASN A 57 -9.14 -4.92 22.37
C ASN A 57 -9.55 -6.19 21.62
N MET A 58 -10.84 -6.55 21.62
CA MET A 58 -11.36 -7.71 20.89
C MET A 58 -11.11 -7.61 19.39
N ILE A 59 -11.25 -6.41 18.83
CA ILE A 59 -10.92 -6.14 17.41
C ILE A 59 -9.41 -6.28 17.16
N SER A 60 -8.58 -5.71 18.02
CA SER A 60 -7.12 -5.79 17.95
C SER A 60 -6.61 -7.23 18.02
N GLN A 61 -7.23 -8.05 18.88
CA GLN A 61 -6.92 -9.47 19.05
C GLN A 61 -7.56 -10.39 18.00
N ARG A 62 -8.34 -9.81 17.05
CA ARG A 62 -9.04 -10.54 15.99
C ARG A 62 -10.09 -11.53 16.50
N GLU A 63 -10.68 -11.26 17.64
CA GLU A 63 -11.83 -11.98 18.18
C GLU A 63 -13.12 -11.48 17.52
N VAL A 64 -13.20 -10.17 17.24
CA VAL A 64 -14.34 -9.50 16.59
C VAL A 64 -13.90 -8.80 15.30
N PHE A 65 -14.73 -8.94 14.27
CA PHE A 65 -14.55 -8.31 12.96
C PHE A 65 -15.76 -7.43 12.68
N PRO A 66 -15.62 -6.09 12.75
CA PRO A 66 -16.72 -5.17 12.46
C PRO A 66 -17.20 -5.32 11.01
N VAL A 67 -18.48 -5.56 10.82
CA VAL A 67 -19.15 -5.58 9.52
C VAL A 67 -20.03 -4.35 9.41
N ILE A 68 -19.86 -3.59 8.32
CA ILE A 68 -20.61 -2.37 8.03
C ILE A 68 -21.18 -2.49 6.64
N PHE A 69 -22.45 -2.14 6.49
CA PHE A 69 -23.12 -2.18 5.21
C PHE A 69 -23.34 -0.76 4.67
N GLY A 70 -22.92 -0.52 3.45
CA GLY A 70 -23.02 0.79 2.83
C GLY A 70 -23.00 0.74 1.31
N SER A 71 -23.05 1.91 0.72
CA SER A 71 -22.92 2.12 -0.72
C SER A 71 -21.84 3.16 -0.97
N ALA A 72 -20.68 2.73 -1.45
CA ALA A 72 -19.60 3.64 -1.79
C ALA A 72 -20.00 4.65 -2.89
N LEU A 73 -20.82 4.21 -3.86
CA LEU A 73 -21.31 5.07 -4.94
C LEU A 73 -22.20 6.21 -4.42
N ARG A 74 -23.00 5.95 -3.38
CA ARG A 74 -23.94 6.92 -2.79
C ARG A 74 -23.36 7.59 -1.55
N LEU A 75 -22.17 7.21 -1.12
CA LEU A 75 -21.52 7.60 0.13
C LEU A 75 -22.33 7.22 1.39
N ASP A 76 -23.29 6.29 1.25
CA ASP A 76 -24.07 5.81 2.36
C ASP A 76 -23.24 4.86 3.24
N GLY A 77 -23.21 5.08 4.55
CA GLY A 77 -22.43 4.31 5.52
C GLY A 77 -20.91 4.62 5.55
N VAL A 78 -20.40 5.51 4.70
CA VAL A 78 -18.97 5.86 4.67
C VAL A 78 -18.56 6.60 5.94
N ASP A 79 -19.34 7.58 6.38
CA ASP A 79 -19.05 8.33 7.62
C ASP A 79 -19.00 7.39 8.82
N ARG A 80 -19.95 6.43 8.89
CA ARG A 80 -19.95 5.43 9.97
C ARG A 80 -18.73 4.51 9.94
N LEU A 81 -18.28 4.10 8.75
CA LEU A 81 -17.04 3.35 8.63
C LEU A 81 -15.84 4.14 9.20
N LEU A 82 -15.75 5.42 8.84
CA LEU A 82 -14.68 6.30 9.33
C LEU A 82 -14.77 6.51 10.85
N ASP A 83 -15.97 6.67 11.42
CA ASP A 83 -16.19 6.78 12.85
C ASP A 83 -15.74 5.51 13.60
N ILE A 84 -16.08 4.34 13.09
CA ILE A 84 -15.68 3.05 13.67
C ILE A 84 -14.16 2.88 13.58
N MET A 85 -13.55 3.21 12.46
CA MET A 85 -12.10 3.20 12.30
C MET A 85 -11.42 4.16 13.30
N ASN A 86 -11.93 5.38 13.42
CA ASN A 86 -11.38 6.36 14.37
C ASN A 86 -11.56 5.95 15.83
N LYS A 87 -12.64 5.24 16.15
CA LYS A 87 -12.95 4.82 17.52
C LYS A 87 -12.16 3.59 17.97
N TYR A 88 -11.97 2.61 17.10
CA TYR A 88 -11.45 1.29 17.47
C TYR A 88 -10.09 0.94 16.85
N CYS A 89 -9.60 1.71 15.83
CA CYS A 89 -8.24 1.48 15.36
C CYS A 89 -7.25 2.16 16.30
N GLU A 90 -6.53 1.36 17.06
CA GLU A 90 -5.46 1.88 17.90
C GLU A 90 -4.32 2.42 17.05
N VAL A 91 -3.89 3.63 17.33
CA VAL A 91 -2.61 4.15 16.82
C VAL A 91 -1.52 3.46 17.62
N SER A 92 -0.66 2.69 16.97
CA SER A 92 0.48 2.06 17.62
C SER A 92 1.33 3.11 18.33
N GLU A 93 1.34 3.09 19.66
CA GLU A 93 2.16 3.99 20.49
C GLU A 93 3.66 3.72 20.35
N ASN A 94 4.05 2.66 19.63
CA ASN A 94 5.45 2.27 19.41
C ASN A 94 6.29 3.31 18.65
N GLY A 95 5.69 4.43 18.23
CA GLY A 95 6.36 5.52 17.53
C GLY A 95 6.48 6.83 18.29
N ASP A 96 5.90 6.94 19.48
CA ASP A 96 5.87 8.23 20.24
C ASP A 96 7.20 8.57 20.95
N ASP A 97 8.23 7.78 20.77
CA ASP A 97 9.55 8.14 21.25
C ASP A 97 10.16 9.25 20.36
N LYS A 98 9.69 10.48 20.61
CA LYS A 98 10.21 11.72 19.96
C LYS A 98 11.71 11.90 20.16
N GLN A 99 12.32 11.12 21.05
CA GLN A 99 13.75 11.07 21.32
C GLN A 99 14.47 9.92 20.64
N SER A 100 13.75 9.01 19.95
CA SER A 100 14.38 7.95 19.18
C SER A 100 15.05 8.52 17.94
N ASP A 101 16.10 7.86 17.49
CA ASP A 101 16.71 8.19 16.20
C ASP A 101 15.70 7.94 15.06
N MET A 102 15.85 8.73 14.00
CA MET A 102 14.98 8.69 12.85
C MET A 102 14.91 7.28 12.26
N SER A 103 13.68 6.81 12.05
CA SER A 103 13.37 5.60 11.29
C SER A 103 12.18 5.84 10.36
N ALA A 104 12.23 5.26 9.18
CA ALA A 104 11.17 5.39 8.19
C ALA A 104 11.17 4.19 7.25
N ARG A 105 10.03 3.95 6.58
CA ARG A 105 9.89 2.93 5.57
C ARG A 105 9.45 3.53 4.24
N VAL A 106 10.17 3.18 3.19
CA VAL A 106 9.80 3.51 1.81
C VAL A 106 8.69 2.56 1.38
N TYR A 107 7.54 3.09 0.98
CA TYR A 107 6.43 2.26 0.51
C TYR A 107 6.14 2.41 -0.98
N LYS A 108 6.62 3.49 -1.61
CA LYS A 108 6.40 3.74 -3.03
C LYS A 108 7.51 4.66 -3.57
N ILE A 109 7.85 4.45 -4.84
CA ILE A 109 8.60 5.41 -5.66
C ILE A 109 7.65 5.94 -6.74
N SER A 110 7.71 7.22 -7.05
CA SER A 110 7.00 7.82 -8.18
C SER A 110 7.79 9.00 -8.74
N ARG A 111 7.26 9.62 -9.80
CA ARG A 111 7.80 10.86 -10.36
C ARG A 111 6.68 11.88 -10.48
N ASP A 112 7.02 13.14 -10.24
CA ASP A 112 6.07 14.24 -10.46
C ASP A 112 5.99 14.61 -11.96
N ASP A 113 5.10 15.55 -12.29
CA ASP A 113 4.87 16.02 -13.67
C ASP A 113 6.14 16.61 -14.35
N ARG A 114 7.15 16.96 -13.55
CA ARG A 114 8.44 17.45 -14.01
C ARG A 114 9.49 16.35 -14.15
N GLY A 115 9.13 15.11 -13.83
CA GLY A 115 10.00 13.95 -13.81
C GLY A 115 10.90 13.86 -12.56
N GLU A 116 10.71 14.72 -11.55
CA GLU A 116 11.46 14.65 -10.30
C GLU A 116 11.08 13.38 -9.52
N ARG A 117 12.09 12.62 -9.10
CA ARG A 117 11.89 11.38 -8.35
C ARG A 117 11.40 11.66 -6.94
N LEU A 118 10.32 10.99 -6.56
CA LEU A 118 9.68 11.05 -5.25
C LEU A 118 9.83 9.73 -4.53
N THR A 119 10.45 9.75 -3.37
CA THR A 119 10.50 8.61 -2.44
C THR A 119 9.40 8.81 -1.40
N HIS A 120 8.35 8.00 -1.46
CA HIS A 120 7.24 8.04 -0.51
C HIS A 120 7.56 7.20 0.71
N ILE A 121 7.48 7.81 1.87
CA ILE A 121 7.84 7.20 3.15
C ILE A 121 6.76 7.36 4.21
N LYS A 122 6.72 6.41 5.13
CA LYS A 122 6.09 6.55 6.44
C LYS A 122 7.20 6.68 7.48
N VAL A 123 7.20 7.76 8.25
CA VAL A 123 8.11 7.94 9.39
C VAL A 123 7.62 7.05 10.53
N THR A 124 8.44 6.09 10.97
CA THR A 124 8.09 5.08 11.97
C THR A 124 8.70 5.36 13.34
N GLY A 125 9.66 6.30 13.42
CA GLY A 125 10.26 6.75 14.68
C GLY A 125 11.02 8.05 14.52
N GLY A 126 11.16 8.80 15.61
CA GLY A 126 11.84 10.09 15.65
C GLY A 126 11.25 11.14 14.71
N SER A 127 12.09 11.91 14.06
CA SER A 127 11.70 12.90 13.07
C SER A 127 12.68 12.99 11.91
N LEU A 128 12.17 13.35 10.74
CA LEU A 128 12.93 13.55 9.50
C LEU A 128 13.00 15.04 9.19
N LYS A 129 14.19 15.59 8.94
CA LYS A 129 14.36 17.01 8.62
C LYS A 129 14.78 17.22 7.17
N ALA A 130 14.27 18.28 6.56
CA ALA A 130 14.75 18.73 5.27
C ALA A 130 16.26 19.05 5.35
N LYS A 131 16.98 18.73 4.27
CA LYS A 131 18.45 18.87 4.16
C LYS A 131 19.26 17.88 5.01
N GLN A 132 18.62 16.97 5.73
CA GLN A 132 19.28 15.87 6.43
C GLN A 132 19.91 14.90 5.42
N LEU A 133 20.99 14.23 5.84
CA LEU A 133 21.62 13.15 5.08
C LEU A 133 21.04 11.80 5.53
N ILE A 134 20.66 10.97 4.56
CA ILE A 134 20.26 9.58 4.76
C ILE A 134 21.09 8.71 3.80
N ASN A 135 21.80 7.74 4.31
CA ASN A 135 22.65 6.83 3.52
C ASN A 135 23.63 7.57 2.57
N GLY A 136 24.09 8.78 2.95
CA GLY A 136 24.98 9.59 2.14
C GLY A 136 24.30 10.51 1.12
N GLU A 137 23.01 10.39 0.93
CA GLU A 137 22.19 11.25 0.06
C GLU A 137 21.47 12.33 0.84
N LYS A 138 21.29 13.51 0.23
CA LYS A 138 20.69 14.66 0.90
C LYS A 138 19.23 14.82 0.53
N ILE A 139 18.35 14.88 1.54
CA ILE A 139 16.96 15.25 1.34
C ILE A 139 16.89 16.70 0.87
N ASN A 140 16.30 16.92 -0.30
CA ASN A 140 16.09 18.27 -0.82
C ASN A 140 14.82 18.91 -0.26
N GLN A 141 13.70 18.19 -0.28
CA GLN A 141 12.40 18.69 0.13
C GLN A 141 11.58 17.55 0.75
N ILE A 142 10.74 17.91 1.73
CA ILE A 142 9.72 17.02 2.29
C ILE A 142 8.36 17.58 1.87
N ARG A 143 7.53 16.75 1.23
CA ARG A 143 6.21 17.11 0.69
C ARG A 143 5.13 16.28 1.37
N ILE A 144 4.13 16.91 1.94
CA ILE A 144 2.90 16.26 2.44
C ILE A 144 1.81 16.50 1.41
N TYR A 145 1.31 15.42 0.82
CA TYR A 145 0.31 15.46 -0.24
C TYR A 145 -1.12 15.43 0.33
N SER A 146 -2.01 16.19 -0.31
CA SER A 146 -3.46 16.14 -0.12
C SER A 146 -4.10 16.12 -1.51
N GLY A 147 -4.43 14.94 -2.01
CA GLY A 147 -4.76 14.74 -3.43
C GLY A 147 -3.56 15.06 -4.33
N GLU A 148 -3.77 15.87 -5.36
CA GLU A 148 -2.71 16.29 -6.30
C GLU A 148 -1.82 17.43 -5.76
N LYS A 149 -2.27 18.11 -4.71
CA LYS A 149 -1.54 19.24 -4.13
C LYS A 149 -0.66 18.80 -2.97
N TYR A 150 0.44 19.48 -2.78
CA TYR A 150 1.32 19.23 -1.64
C TYR A 150 1.71 20.53 -0.91
N THR A 151 2.06 20.35 0.35
CA THR A 151 2.68 21.39 1.17
C THR A 151 4.10 20.96 1.52
N SER A 152 5.07 21.84 1.32
CA SER A 152 6.45 21.59 1.76
C SER A 152 6.61 21.88 3.24
N VAL A 153 7.23 20.95 3.95
CA VAL A 153 7.52 21.07 5.39
C VAL A 153 9.01 20.93 5.66
N ASN A 154 9.48 21.53 6.74
CA ASN A 154 10.88 21.41 7.16
C ASN A 154 11.15 20.14 7.96
N GLU A 155 10.13 19.57 8.59
CA GLU A 155 10.22 18.40 9.46
C GLU A 155 8.96 17.56 9.34
N ALA A 156 9.14 16.23 9.31
CA ALA A 156 8.09 15.23 9.39
C ALA A 156 8.33 14.36 10.63
N VAL A 157 7.35 14.30 11.52
CA VAL A 157 7.43 13.54 12.78
C VAL A 157 6.96 12.11 12.59
N CYS A 158 7.23 11.25 13.57
CA CYS A 158 6.73 9.89 13.62
C CYS A 158 5.21 9.83 13.33
N GLY A 159 4.79 8.84 12.55
CA GLY A 159 3.43 8.69 12.03
C GLY A 159 3.16 9.44 10.73
N SER A 160 3.99 10.42 10.35
CA SER A 160 3.81 11.17 9.11
C SER A 160 4.01 10.30 7.86
N ILE A 161 3.13 10.50 6.87
CA ILE A 161 3.27 9.98 5.52
C ILE A 161 3.65 11.16 4.62
N CYS A 162 4.79 11.08 3.96
CA CYS A 162 5.29 12.15 3.12
C CYS A 162 6.09 11.62 1.92
N ALA A 163 6.31 12.49 0.93
CA ALA A 163 7.24 12.22 -0.15
C ALA A 163 8.47 13.10 0.00
N ILE A 164 9.64 12.53 -0.26
CA ILE A 164 10.91 13.24 -0.19
C ILE A 164 11.61 13.24 -1.54
N THR A 165 12.34 14.29 -1.83
CA THR A 165 13.16 14.43 -3.04
C THR A 165 14.64 14.45 -2.69
N GLY A 166 15.50 14.02 -3.62
CA GLY A 166 16.95 14.01 -3.49
C GLY A 166 17.54 12.68 -3.02
N LEU A 167 16.75 11.61 -2.96
CA LEU A 167 17.22 10.25 -2.74
C LEU A 167 17.05 9.44 -4.03
N ASP A 168 18.17 9.03 -4.64
CA ASP A 168 18.16 8.31 -5.91
C ASP A 168 18.34 6.79 -5.74
N GLY A 169 19.01 6.37 -4.66
CA GLY A 169 19.31 4.96 -4.39
C GLY A 169 18.25 4.19 -3.60
N THR A 170 17.09 4.79 -3.33
CA THR A 170 16.02 4.14 -2.53
C THR A 170 15.11 3.26 -3.39
N TYR A 171 14.46 2.26 -2.76
CA TYR A 171 13.48 1.37 -3.41
C TYR A 171 12.29 1.09 -2.49
N ALA A 172 11.17 0.68 -3.08
CA ALA A 172 9.96 0.35 -2.31
C ALA A 172 10.20 -0.88 -1.41
N GLY A 173 9.80 -0.79 -0.14
CA GLY A 173 10.06 -1.80 0.89
C GLY A 173 11.31 -1.54 1.73
N GLN A 174 12.18 -0.61 1.32
CA GLN A 174 13.43 -0.30 2.02
C GLN A 174 13.17 0.35 3.37
N ALA A 175 13.93 -0.09 4.37
CA ALA A 175 14.05 0.54 5.66
C ALA A 175 15.06 1.68 5.64
N LEU A 176 14.78 2.79 6.30
CA LEU A 176 15.65 3.95 6.43
C LEU A 176 15.94 4.26 7.89
N GLY A 177 17.15 4.69 8.18
CA GLY A 177 17.58 5.02 9.53
C GLY A 177 17.78 3.77 10.39
N ARG A 178 17.17 3.71 11.58
CA ARG A 178 17.27 2.55 12.50
C ARG A 178 16.32 1.40 12.21
N GLU A 179 15.45 1.52 11.26
CA GLU A 179 14.58 0.41 10.87
C GLU A 179 15.42 -0.69 10.20
N ASN A 180 15.33 -1.93 10.72
CA ASN A 180 16.30 -2.98 10.39
C ASN A 180 15.80 -4.04 9.41
N ASN A 181 14.56 -3.96 8.91
CA ASN A 181 14.00 -4.99 8.06
C ASN A 181 13.49 -4.43 6.73
N ASP A 182 14.18 -4.75 5.65
CA ASP A 182 13.65 -4.55 4.32
C ASP A 182 12.53 -5.55 4.05
N ASN A 183 11.37 -5.05 3.63
CA ASN A 183 10.28 -5.89 3.17
C ASN A 183 10.43 -6.12 1.68
N ALA A 184 11.12 -7.19 1.30
CA ALA A 184 11.15 -7.62 -0.10
C ALA A 184 9.76 -8.09 -0.55
N PRO A 185 9.37 -7.86 -1.81
CA PRO A 185 8.15 -8.42 -2.37
C PRO A 185 8.15 -9.95 -2.23
N VAL A 186 7.09 -10.51 -1.65
CA VAL A 186 6.95 -11.97 -1.45
C VAL A 186 6.71 -12.68 -2.78
N LEU A 187 6.11 -12.00 -3.75
CA LEU A 187 5.77 -12.54 -5.06
C LEU A 187 6.83 -12.15 -6.08
N SER A 188 7.27 -13.11 -6.87
CA SER A 188 8.19 -12.90 -8.00
C SER A 188 7.40 -12.99 -9.32
N PRO A 189 7.76 -12.20 -10.33
CA PRO A 189 7.17 -12.32 -11.65
C PRO A 189 7.45 -13.70 -12.27
N VAL A 190 6.45 -14.22 -12.98
CA VAL A 190 6.48 -15.61 -13.54
C VAL A 190 6.35 -15.65 -15.06
N LEU A 191 5.93 -14.56 -15.70
CA LEU A 191 5.76 -14.46 -17.14
C LEU A 191 6.81 -13.53 -17.73
N ASN A 192 7.49 -13.98 -18.78
CA ASN A 192 8.50 -13.19 -19.48
C ASN A 192 8.01 -12.86 -20.89
N TYR A 193 8.13 -11.57 -21.25
CA TYR A 193 7.77 -11.05 -22.57
C TYR A 193 8.94 -10.24 -23.15
N LYS A 194 9.16 -10.37 -24.45
CA LYS A 194 10.04 -9.46 -25.18
C LYS A 194 9.27 -8.19 -25.53
N ILE A 195 9.90 -7.04 -25.32
CA ILE A 195 9.38 -5.75 -25.75
C ILE A 195 9.85 -5.46 -27.17
N ASN A 196 8.91 -5.34 -28.12
CA ASN A 196 9.20 -4.97 -29.49
C ASN A 196 9.03 -3.44 -29.65
N LEU A 197 10.12 -2.75 -29.91
CA LEU A 197 10.14 -1.32 -30.13
C LEU A 197 9.79 -0.98 -31.60
N PRO A 198 9.18 0.18 -31.87
CA PRO A 198 8.95 0.66 -33.23
C PRO A 198 10.26 0.79 -34.02
N ALA A 199 10.16 0.68 -35.35
CA ALA A 199 11.30 0.83 -36.23
C ALA A 199 11.97 2.22 -36.05
N GLY A 200 13.29 2.22 -35.88
CA GLY A 200 14.07 3.43 -35.65
C GLY A 200 14.25 3.85 -34.18
N THR A 201 13.64 3.14 -33.24
CA THR A 201 13.88 3.37 -31.81
C THR A 201 15.09 2.57 -31.34
N ASP A 202 16.08 3.26 -30.75
CA ASP A 202 17.25 2.61 -30.17
C ASP A 202 16.90 1.96 -28.81
N PRO A 203 17.04 0.64 -28.66
CA PRO A 203 16.78 -0.04 -27.41
C PRO A 203 17.61 0.47 -26.23
N LEU A 204 18.85 0.88 -26.45
CA LEU A 204 19.72 1.39 -25.40
C LEU A 204 19.26 2.76 -24.87
N MET A 205 18.61 3.56 -25.71
CA MET A 205 18.00 4.83 -25.30
C MET A 205 16.65 4.62 -24.57
N MET A 206 15.97 3.51 -24.87
CA MET A 206 14.68 3.18 -24.24
C MET A 206 14.87 2.48 -22.91
N LEU A 207 15.92 1.69 -22.75
CA LEU A 207 16.18 0.91 -21.53
C LEU A 207 16.17 1.75 -20.24
N PRO A 208 16.84 2.91 -20.13
CA PRO A 208 16.76 3.77 -18.94
C PRO A 208 15.35 4.24 -18.63
N LYS A 209 14.54 4.55 -19.65
CA LYS A 209 13.14 4.96 -19.48
C LYS A 209 12.28 3.85 -18.92
N LEU A 210 12.49 2.62 -19.39
CA LEU A 210 11.80 1.44 -18.87
C LEU A 210 12.23 1.12 -17.44
N LYS A 211 13.51 1.28 -17.13
CA LYS A 211 14.02 1.13 -15.75
C LYS A 211 13.41 2.13 -14.77
N MET A 212 13.05 3.33 -15.23
CA MET A 212 12.30 4.28 -14.41
C MET A 212 10.91 3.75 -14.03
N ILE A 213 10.23 3.02 -14.95
CA ILE A 213 8.95 2.39 -14.64
C ILE A 213 9.15 1.23 -13.64
N GLU A 214 10.21 0.43 -13.79
CA GLU A 214 10.55 -0.65 -12.85
C GLU A 214 10.77 -0.12 -11.42
N GLU A 215 11.39 1.05 -11.25
CA GLU A 215 11.54 1.68 -9.93
C GLU A 215 10.18 2.02 -9.27
N GLU A 216 9.20 2.44 -10.09
CA GLU A 216 7.87 2.79 -9.61
C GLU A 216 6.98 1.56 -9.36
N GLU A 217 7.20 0.48 -10.13
CA GLU A 217 6.44 -0.76 -10.11
C GLU A 217 7.35 -1.96 -9.78
N PRO A 218 7.60 -2.24 -8.49
CA PRO A 218 8.55 -3.28 -8.06
C PRO A 218 8.21 -4.70 -8.50
N GLN A 219 6.99 -4.91 -9.02
CA GLN A 219 6.56 -6.21 -9.57
C GLN A 219 7.00 -6.42 -11.02
N LEU A 220 7.55 -5.39 -11.65
CA LEU A 220 8.18 -5.49 -12.97
C LEU A 220 9.65 -5.84 -12.80
N HIS A 221 10.14 -6.70 -13.67
CA HIS A 221 11.58 -6.92 -13.79
C HIS A 221 11.98 -6.76 -15.25
N ILE A 222 12.83 -5.77 -15.54
CA ILE A 222 13.24 -5.43 -16.91
C ILE A 222 14.69 -5.83 -17.09
N GLU A 223 14.95 -6.68 -18.08
CA GLU A 223 16.27 -7.22 -18.39
C GLU A 223 16.71 -6.83 -19.80
N TRP A 224 17.98 -6.49 -19.93
CA TRP A 224 18.64 -6.34 -21.21
C TRP A 224 19.39 -7.61 -21.58
N ASN A 225 19.00 -8.23 -22.69
CA ASN A 225 19.72 -9.38 -23.24
C ASN A 225 20.76 -8.92 -24.25
N GLU A 226 22.03 -8.93 -23.86
CA GLU A 226 23.15 -8.49 -24.70
C GLU A 226 23.34 -9.33 -25.96
N SER A 227 23.10 -10.65 -25.89
CA SER A 227 23.32 -11.57 -27.00
C SER A 227 22.34 -11.34 -28.15
N PHE A 228 21.09 -11.05 -27.82
CA PHE A 228 20.03 -10.82 -28.82
C PHE A 228 19.75 -9.33 -29.04
N LYS A 229 20.32 -8.44 -28.22
CA LYS A 229 20.03 -6.99 -28.19
C LYS A 229 18.55 -6.70 -28.01
N GLU A 230 17.94 -7.40 -27.06
CA GLU A 230 16.51 -7.36 -26.78
C GLU A 230 16.23 -6.91 -25.36
N ILE A 231 15.12 -6.21 -25.16
CA ILE A 231 14.61 -5.88 -23.83
C ILE A 231 13.51 -6.87 -23.48
N HIS A 232 13.63 -7.50 -22.34
CA HIS A 232 12.65 -8.40 -21.77
C HIS A 232 12.02 -7.79 -20.51
N VAL A 233 10.75 -8.11 -20.29
CA VAL A 233 10.04 -7.73 -19.07
C VAL A 233 9.39 -8.96 -18.46
N GLN A 234 9.61 -9.14 -17.17
CA GLN A 234 8.94 -10.15 -16.39
C GLN A 234 7.81 -9.51 -15.60
N VAL A 235 6.62 -10.12 -15.61
CA VAL A 235 5.40 -9.62 -14.97
C VAL A 235 4.66 -10.74 -14.26
N MET A 236 3.76 -10.35 -13.32
CA MET A 236 2.92 -11.29 -12.58
C MET A 236 1.78 -11.87 -13.42
N GLY A 237 1.29 -11.13 -14.40
CA GLY A 237 0.13 -11.54 -15.19
C GLY A 237 -0.05 -10.71 -16.46
N PRO A 238 -0.88 -11.19 -17.41
CA PRO A 238 -1.04 -10.58 -18.74
C PRO A 238 -1.66 -9.19 -18.70
N VAL A 239 -2.49 -8.87 -17.70
CA VAL A 239 -3.11 -7.52 -17.56
C VAL A 239 -2.04 -6.44 -17.38
N MET A 240 -0.92 -6.75 -16.71
CA MET A 240 0.16 -5.78 -16.52
C MET A 240 0.82 -5.38 -17.85
N ILE A 241 0.76 -6.23 -18.87
CA ILE A 241 1.30 -5.91 -20.21
C ILE A 241 0.49 -4.78 -20.87
N GLU A 242 -0.85 -4.81 -20.75
CA GLU A 242 -1.70 -3.74 -21.28
C GLU A 242 -1.45 -2.42 -20.53
N VAL A 243 -1.31 -2.50 -19.21
CA VAL A 243 -0.99 -1.34 -18.37
C VAL A 243 0.38 -0.76 -18.76
N LEU A 244 1.39 -1.60 -18.89
CA LEU A 244 2.75 -1.19 -19.26
C LEU A 244 2.78 -0.56 -20.66
N GLN A 245 2.04 -1.11 -21.62
CA GLN A 245 1.91 -0.56 -22.96
C GLN A 245 1.36 0.87 -22.93
N ASN A 246 0.30 1.09 -22.17
CA ASN A 246 -0.31 2.41 -22.02
C ASN A 246 0.64 3.40 -21.34
N ILE A 247 1.32 2.99 -20.25
CA ILE A 247 2.30 3.85 -19.56
C ILE A 247 3.43 4.27 -20.49
N ILE A 248 3.98 3.33 -21.28
CA ILE A 248 5.07 3.63 -22.23
C ILE A 248 4.61 4.60 -23.32
N LYS A 249 3.38 4.39 -23.82
CA LYS A 249 2.80 5.28 -24.82
C LYS A 249 2.56 6.68 -24.27
N GLU A 250 1.93 6.81 -23.10
CA GLU A 250 1.61 8.09 -22.50
C GLU A 250 2.85 8.89 -22.08
N ARG A 251 3.85 8.22 -21.49
CA ARG A 251 5.03 8.91 -20.94
C ARG A 251 6.11 9.18 -21.97
N PHE A 252 6.28 8.28 -22.95
CA PHE A 252 7.42 8.33 -23.87
C PHE A 252 7.03 8.46 -25.33
N ASP A 253 5.73 8.57 -25.61
CA ASP A 253 5.17 8.64 -26.98
C ASP A 253 5.70 7.51 -27.88
N CYS A 254 5.75 6.29 -27.34
CA CYS A 254 6.31 5.12 -27.99
C CYS A 254 5.29 3.98 -28.01
N ASP A 255 4.85 3.56 -29.20
CA ASP A 255 3.94 2.43 -29.39
C ASP A 255 4.73 1.12 -29.42
N VAL A 256 4.79 0.44 -28.28
CA VAL A 256 5.45 -0.87 -28.15
C VAL A 256 4.46 -2.02 -28.34
N THR A 257 4.96 -3.17 -28.75
CA THR A 257 4.22 -4.44 -28.74
C THR A 257 5.00 -5.49 -27.95
N PHE A 258 4.34 -6.54 -27.53
CA PHE A 258 4.96 -7.62 -26.78
C PHE A 258 4.89 -8.93 -27.56
N SER A 259 5.87 -9.79 -27.34
CA SER A 259 5.86 -11.17 -27.87
C SER A 259 4.77 -12.02 -27.20
N GLU A 260 4.63 -13.26 -27.61
CA GLU A 260 3.94 -14.26 -26.81
C GLU A 260 4.69 -14.48 -25.49
N GLY A 261 3.93 -14.58 -24.39
CA GLY A 261 4.49 -14.77 -23.06
C GLY A 261 5.11 -16.15 -22.89
N SER A 262 6.25 -16.22 -22.23
CA SER A 262 6.89 -17.47 -21.82
C SER A 262 6.97 -17.55 -20.30
N ILE A 263 6.96 -18.76 -19.75
CA ILE A 263 7.08 -18.99 -18.30
C ILE A 263 8.55 -18.90 -17.90
N VAL A 264 8.84 -18.17 -16.82
CA VAL A 264 10.17 -18.13 -16.23
C VAL A 264 10.36 -19.38 -15.38
N TYR A 265 11.29 -20.23 -15.77
CA TYR A 265 11.71 -21.38 -14.96
C TYR A 265 12.80 -20.91 -14.00
N LYS A 266 12.61 -21.19 -12.71
CA LYS A 266 13.66 -21.00 -11.68
C LYS A 266 14.18 -22.38 -11.31
N GLU A 267 15.48 -22.59 -11.51
CA GLU A 267 16.21 -23.74 -11.01
C GLU A 267 16.68 -23.52 -9.56
#